data_ab4a278531538d2a5834b8d5c166e59c
#
_entry.id   ab4a278531538d2a5834b8d5c166e59c
#
_cell.length_a   1.000
_cell.length_b   1.000
_cell.length_c   1.000
_cell.angle_alpha   90.00
_cell.angle_beta   90.00
_cell.angle_gamma   90.00
#
_symmetry.space_group_name_H-M   'P 1'
#
loop_
_entity.id
_entity.type
_entity.pdbx_description
1 polymer ?
#
loop_
_entity_poly.entity_id
_entity_poly.type
_entity_poly.pdbx_seq_one_letter_code
_entity_poly.pdbx_strand_id
1 'polypeptide(L)'
;MKKIKFIVASIAVCMGITAQAQETKSAEPKGKAIVQTFGNFNADFSKDGDSHGFELERAYLGYEYKLDGGLSVKTVMDIGKSSDVSDLQRIAYVKNALVQWKQGKWTVNGGMISTTQFNFQEKFWGYRYVLKSFQDLYKFGSSADLGISAAYKATDWLSADAIIVNGEGYKKVQKGTGLCYGLGATLTPVKGLQVRLYGGLNQGATADANTLNTAAFVGYKADAFSLGAEYNYMDKAGSKQSGYSAYATVNVADNTNLYARWDEVFAGNTVSDPLRPSGSSPLKRDSAAAIVGAQFKVGKYIKVAPNVRMQMDRKAGNNTYEGYVSWYFGL
;
A
#
# COMPACT_ATOMS: atom_id res chain seq x y z
N MET A 1 30.97 14.99 -29.39
CA MET A 1 29.67 14.56 -28.86
C MET A 1 29.43 13.11 -29.24
N LYS A 2 29.83 12.17 -28.38
CA LYS A 2 29.67 10.73 -28.64
C LYS A 2 28.31 10.31 -28.12
N LYS A 3 27.43 9.89 -29.03
CA LYS A 3 26.13 9.28 -28.70
C LYS A 3 26.41 7.90 -28.10
N ILE A 4 26.22 7.76 -26.81
CA ILE A 4 26.21 6.46 -26.14
C ILE A 4 24.85 5.84 -26.47
N LYS A 5 24.87 4.88 -27.40
CA LYS A 5 23.76 3.98 -27.64
C LYS A 5 23.66 3.05 -26.46
N PHE A 6 22.68 3.25 -25.57
CA PHE A 6 22.27 2.23 -24.64
C PHE A 6 21.64 1.09 -25.42
N ILE A 7 22.38 0.02 -25.56
CA ILE A 7 21.84 -1.27 -25.97
C ILE A 7 21.03 -1.74 -24.78
N VAL A 8 19.70 -1.64 -24.87
CA VAL A 8 18.78 -2.40 -24.05
C VAL A 8 19.00 -3.86 -24.44
N ALA A 9 19.88 -4.53 -23.74
CA ALA A 9 19.96 -5.98 -23.78
C ALA A 9 18.64 -6.48 -23.17
N SER A 10 17.68 -6.79 -24.04
CA SER A 10 16.54 -7.64 -23.70
C SER A 10 17.14 -8.95 -23.20
N ILE A 11 17.26 -9.09 -21.89
CA ILE A 11 17.54 -10.38 -21.27
C ILE A 11 16.24 -11.18 -21.44
N ALA A 12 16.06 -11.73 -22.64
CA ALA A 12 15.25 -12.90 -22.82
C ALA A 12 16.01 -14.02 -22.07
N VAL A 13 15.70 -14.17 -20.79
CA VAL A 13 16.01 -15.38 -20.07
C VAL A 13 15.06 -16.44 -20.63
N CYS A 14 15.41 -16.97 -21.79
CA CYS A 14 14.98 -18.28 -22.23
C CYS A 14 15.59 -19.28 -21.26
N MET A 15 15.02 -19.39 -20.07
CA MET A 15 15.20 -20.59 -19.27
C MET A 15 14.50 -21.69 -20.06
N GLY A 16 15.31 -22.54 -20.70
CA GLY A 16 14.86 -23.82 -21.21
C GLY A 16 14.26 -24.59 -20.06
N ILE A 17 12.96 -24.48 -19.89
CA ILE A 17 12.16 -25.33 -19.04
C ILE A 17 12.08 -26.66 -19.81
N THR A 18 13.04 -27.55 -19.60
CA THR A 18 12.80 -28.97 -19.87
C THR A 18 11.75 -29.40 -18.86
N ALA A 19 10.48 -29.37 -19.28
CA ALA A 19 9.39 -29.96 -18.55
C ALA A 19 9.61 -31.47 -18.53
N GLN A 20 10.29 -31.98 -17.50
CA GLN A 20 10.08 -33.35 -17.11
C GLN A 20 8.68 -33.42 -16.49
N ALA A 21 7.74 -33.89 -17.28
CA ALA A 21 6.41 -34.26 -16.82
C ALA A 21 6.55 -35.42 -15.84
N GLN A 22 6.69 -35.12 -14.56
CA GLN A 22 6.44 -36.03 -13.50
C GLN A 22 4.94 -35.96 -13.26
N GLU A 23 4.19 -37.02 -13.59
CA GLU A 23 2.77 -37.19 -13.26
C GLU A 23 2.58 -37.18 -11.74
N THR A 24 2.56 -35.99 -11.16
CA THR A 24 1.99 -35.75 -9.84
C THR A 24 0.48 -35.57 -10.02
N LYS A 25 -0.35 -36.32 -9.32
CA LYS A 25 -1.80 -36.09 -9.23
C LYS A 25 -2.04 -34.62 -9.05
N SER A 26 -2.51 -33.94 -10.09
CA SER A 26 -2.77 -32.50 -10.06
C SER A 26 -3.85 -32.24 -9.02
N ALA A 27 -3.50 -31.48 -7.97
CA ALA A 27 -4.53 -30.90 -7.10
C ALA A 27 -5.39 -30.00 -7.99
N GLU A 28 -6.69 -30.19 -7.98
CA GLU A 28 -7.62 -29.37 -8.78
C GLU A 28 -7.35 -27.88 -8.55
N PRO A 29 -7.28 -27.09 -9.62
CA PRO A 29 -7.04 -25.65 -9.53
C PRO A 29 -8.12 -24.99 -8.66
N LYS A 30 -7.73 -24.25 -7.64
CA LYS A 30 -8.67 -23.61 -6.71
C LYS A 30 -8.80 -22.13 -7.06
N GLY A 31 -10.03 -21.76 -7.44
CA GLY A 31 -10.41 -20.36 -7.60
C GLY A 31 -10.85 -19.71 -6.29
N LYS A 32 -10.58 -18.41 -6.13
CA LYS A 32 -11.01 -17.61 -4.99
C LYS A 32 -11.59 -16.30 -5.47
N ALA A 33 -12.86 -16.04 -5.11
CA ALA A 33 -13.45 -14.72 -5.28
C ALA A 33 -12.82 -13.73 -4.30
N ILE A 34 -12.66 -12.48 -4.74
CA ILE A 34 -12.19 -11.36 -3.93
C ILE A 34 -13.31 -10.33 -3.92
N VAL A 35 -13.94 -10.17 -2.77
CA VAL A 35 -14.94 -9.14 -2.54
C VAL A 35 -14.57 -8.44 -1.24
N GLN A 36 -14.25 -7.14 -1.32
CA GLN A 36 -13.96 -6.33 -0.14
C GLN A 36 -14.61 -4.97 -0.30
N THR A 37 -15.28 -4.51 0.72
CA THR A 37 -15.93 -3.21 0.73
C THR A 37 -15.58 -2.46 1.99
N PHE A 38 -15.17 -1.20 1.85
CA PHE A 38 -14.83 -0.30 2.93
C PHE A 38 -15.75 0.90 2.92
N GLY A 39 -16.21 1.30 4.06
CA GLY A 39 -16.98 2.52 4.20
C GLY A 39 -16.93 3.02 5.64
N ASN A 40 -17.57 4.14 5.84
CA ASN A 40 -17.65 4.74 7.16
C ASN A 40 -18.92 5.59 7.28
N PHE A 41 -19.30 5.87 8.51
CA PHE A 41 -20.03 7.07 8.90
C PHE A 41 -19.03 7.99 9.57
N ASN A 42 -19.01 9.25 9.20
CA ASN A 42 -18.10 10.24 9.78
C ASN A 42 -18.87 11.47 10.26
N ALA A 43 -18.31 12.15 11.24
CA ALA A 43 -18.79 13.44 11.73
C ALA A 43 -17.59 14.32 12.12
N ASP A 44 -17.63 15.57 11.69
CA ASP A 44 -16.64 16.60 12.02
C ASP A 44 -17.08 17.35 13.30
N PHE A 45 -16.22 17.33 14.31
CA PHE A 45 -16.43 18.02 15.60
C PHE A 45 -15.51 19.23 15.76
N SER A 46 -14.84 19.65 14.70
CA SER A 46 -13.99 20.84 14.70
C SER A 46 -14.84 22.10 14.92
N LYS A 47 -14.20 23.18 15.36
CA LYS A 47 -14.88 24.43 15.72
C LYS A 47 -15.84 24.97 14.66
N ASP A 48 -15.48 24.79 13.37
CA ASP A 48 -16.28 25.24 12.22
C ASP A 48 -16.83 24.04 11.40
N GLY A 49 -16.79 22.82 11.99
CA GLY A 49 -17.23 21.59 11.35
C GLY A 49 -18.67 21.26 11.70
N ASP A 50 -19.50 21.02 10.70
CA ASP A 50 -20.88 20.51 10.86
C ASP A 50 -21.19 19.37 9.89
N SER A 51 -20.19 18.88 9.16
CA SER A 51 -20.38 17.84 8.17
C SER A 51 -20.46 16.46 8.80
N HIS A 52 -21.43 15.68 8.37
CA HIS A 52 -21.55 14.26 8.73
C HIS A 52 -22.19 13.47 7.59
N GLY A 53 -21.90 12.17 7.53
CA GLY A 53 -22.51 11.35 6.49
C GLY A 53 -21.91 9.96 6.36
N PHE A 54 -22.59 9.15 5.55
CA PHE A 54 -22.10 7.85 5.12
C PHE A 54 -21.22 7.97 3.89
N GLU A 55 -20.12 7.23 3.89
CA GLU A 55 -19.22 7.16 2.76
C GLU A 55 -18.84 5.72 2.41
N LEU A 56 -19.00 5.36 1.13
CA LEU A 56 -18.39 4.17 0.56
C LEU A 56 -17.00 4.55 0.04
N GLU A 57 -15.95 4.18 0.77
CA GLU A 57 -14.58 4.53 0.38
C GLU A 57 -14.07 3.69 -0.79
N ARG A 58 -14.29 2.38 -0.74
CA ARG A 58 -13.77 1.40 -1.69
C ARG A 58 -14.64 0.18 -1.82
N ALA A 59 -14.64 -0.37 -3.04
CA ALA A 59 -15.03 -1.75 -3.29
C ALA A 59 -13.97 -2.42 -4.16
N TYR A 60 -13.44 -3.57 -3.72
CA TYR A 60 -12.58 -4.43 -4.51
C TYR A 60 -13.37 -5.64 -4.96
N LEU A 61 -13.38 -5.87 -6.27
CA LEU A 61 -14.00 -7.05 -6.89
C LEU A 61 -12.95 -7.75 -7.74
N GLY A 62 -12.79 -9.04 -7.55
CA GLY A 62 -11.77 -9.76 -8.29
C GLY A 62 -11.83 -11.26 -8.14
N TYR A 63 -10.88 -11.91 -8.77
CA TYR A 63 -10.73 -13.35 -8.75
C TYR A 63 -9.26 -13.74 -8.81
N GLU A 64 -8.90 -14.75 -8.05
CA GLU A 64 -7.59 -15.40 -8.09
C GLU A 64 -7.78 -16.87 -8.44
N TYR A 65 -6.98 -17.38 -9.37
CA TYR A 65 -7.02 -18.76 -9.79
C TYR A 65 -5.62 -19.35 -9.78
N LYS A 66 -5.48 -20.47 -9.11
CA LYS A 66 -4.21 -21.22 -9.02
C LYS A 66 -4.16 -22.28 -10.10
N LEU A 67 -3.07 -22.28 -10.83
CA LEU A 67 -2.73 -23.24 -11.87
C LEU A 67 -1.63 -24.19 -11.36
N ASP A 68 -1.35 -25.21 -12.11
CA ASP A 68 -0.25 -26.12 -11.83
C ASP A 68 1.11 -25.44 -12.03
N GLY A 69 2.19 -26.07 -11.55
CA GLY A 69 3.56 -25.56 -11.72
C GLY A 69 3.87 -24.28 -10.92
N GLY A 70 3.08 -23.99 -9.87
CA GLY A 70 3.28 -22.79 -9.05
C GLY A 70 2.77 -21.50 -9.67
N LEU A 71 2.04 -21.57 -10.78
CA LEU A 71 1.42 -20.44 -11.42
C LEU A 71 0.10 -20.03 -10.75
N SER A 72 -0.20 -18.75 -10.74
CA SER A 72 -1.53 -18.22 -10.45
C SER A 72 -1.80 -16.96 -11.25
N VAL A 73 -3.07 -16.71 -11.51
CA VAL A 73 -3.54 -15.47 -12.15
C VAL A 73 -4.47 -14.75 -11.19
N LYS A 74 -4.40 -13.42 -11.21
CA LYS A 74 -5.22 -12.60 -10.33
C LYS A 74 -5.68 -11.34 -11.05
N THR A 75 -6.98 -11.04 -10.96
CA THR A 75 -7.55 -9.77 -11.42
C THR A 75 -8.33 -9.14 -10.28
N VAL A 76 -8.13 -7.84 -10.05
CA VAL A 76 -8.86 -7.05 -9.04
C VAL A 76 -9.20 -5.68 -9.62
N MET A 77 -10.47 -5.34 -9.59
CA MET A 77 -10.98 -4.00 -9.83
C MET A 77 -11.03 -3.22 -8.52
N ASP A 78 -10.60 -1.97 -8.54
CA ASP A 78 -10.68 -1.02 -7.44
C ASP A 78 -11.71 0.05 -7.79
N ILE A 79 -12.87 0.01 -7.15
CA ILE A 79 -13.96 0.96 -7.34
C ILE A 79 -13.91 1.99 -6.22
N GLY A 80 -13.75 3.26 -6.59
CA GLY A 80 -13.65 4.34 -5.61
C GLY A 80 -13.91 5.71 -6.23
N LYS A 81 -13.83 6.75 -5.43
CA LYS A 81 -13.88 8.13 -5.91
C LYS A 81 -12.65 8.43 -6.77
N SER A 82 -12.83 9.26 -7.79
CA SER A 82 -11.74 9.82 -8.58
C SER A 82 -11.87 11.34 -8.62
N SER A 83 -10.79 12.01 -8.28
CA SER A 83 -10.67 13.47 -8.45
C SER A 83 -10.49 13.90 -9.91
N ASP A 84 -10.20 12.93 -10.78
CA ASP A 84 -9.82 13.23 -12.18
C ASP A 84 -11.02 13.30 -13.13
N VAL A 85 -12.22 12.94 -12.67
CA VAL A 85 -13.45 12.91 -13.49
C VAL A 85 -14.53 13.79 -12.90
N SER A 86 -15.23 13.31 -11.89
CA SER A 86 -16.32 14.01 -11.23
C SER A 86 -16.55 13.40 -9.84
N ASP A 87 -16.86 14.24 -8.88
CA ASP A 87 -17.23 13.81 -7.53
C ASP A 87 -18.56 13.05 -7.50
N LEU A 88 -19.37 13.17 -8.57
CA LEU A 88 -20.65 12.47 -8.72
C LEU A 88 -20.50 11.02 -9.19
N GLN A 89 -19.30 10.60 -9.57
CA GLN A 89 -19.07 9.29 -10.16
C GLN A 89 -18.05 8.46 -9.36
N ARG A 90 -18.31 7.15 -9.34
CA ARG A 90 -17.33 6.16 -8.91
C ARG A 90 -16.72 5.50 -10.13
N ILE A 91 -15.40 5.35 -10.11
CA ILE A 91 -14.65 4.79 -11.23
C ILE A 91 -14.03 3.47 -10.80
N ALA A 92 -14.08 2.50 -11.71
CA ALA A 92 -13.42 1.21 -11.56
C ALA A 92 -12.05 1.26 -12.25
N TYR A 93 -10.99 1.03 -11.48
CA TYR A 93 -9.63 0.89 -11.99
C TYR A 93 -9.21 -0.58 -11.94
N VAL A 94 -8.44 -1.03 -12.92
CA VAL A 94 -7.74 -2.32 -12.85
C VAL A 94 -6.58 -2.17 -11.87
N LYS A 95 -6.76 -2.63 -10.64
CA LYS A 95 -5.73 -2.56 -9.61
C LYS A 95 -4.71 -3.68 -9.76
N ASN A 96 -5.17 -4.88 -10.07
CA ASN A 96 -4.32 -6.02 -10.39
C ASN A 96 -4.85 -6.74 -11.62
N ALA A 97 -3.96 -7.09 -12.52
CA ALA A 97 -4.14 -8.04 -13.62
C ALA A 97 -2.76 -8.66 -13.85
N LEU A 98 -2.48 -9.75 -13.14
CA LEU A 98 -1.13 -10.30 -13.05
C LEU A 98 -1.10 -11.82 -13.17
N VAL A 99 0.06 -12.30 -13.60
CA VAL A 99 0.49 -13.68 -13.46
C VAL A 99 1.57 -13.71 -12.37
N GLN A 100 1.44 -14.65 -11.44
CA GLN A 100 2.46 -14.95 -10.43
C GLN A 100 2.99 -16.36 -10.67
N TRP A 101 4.30 -16.49 -10.62
CA TRP A 101 4.99 -17.78 -10.55
C TRP A 101 5.72 -17.89 -9.21
N LYS A 102 5.44 -18.97 -8.49
CA LYS A 102 6.05 -19.28 -7.20
C LYS A 102 6.61 -20.68 -7.20
N GLN A 103 7.93 -20.80 -7.14
CA GLN A 103 8.63 -22.06 -7.09
C GLN A 103 9.86 -21.99 -6.17
N GLY A 104 9.95 -22.94 -5.24
CA GLY A 104 11.03 -22.96 -4.25
C GLY A 104 11.09 -21.65 -3.46
N LYS A 105 12.22 -20.97 -3.55
CA LYS A 105 12.49 -19.70 -2.84
C LYS A 105 12.09 -18.45 -3.64
N TRP A 106 11.66 -18.60 -4.89
CA TRP A 106 11.33 -17.51 -5.80
C TRP A 106 9.84 -17.23 -5.87
N THR A 107 9.51 -15.97 -5.96
CA THR A 107 8.19 -15.46 -6.36
C THR A 107 8.39 -14.37 -7.40
N VAL A 108 7.84 -14.55 -8.60
CA VAL A 108 7.93 -13.58 -9.70
C VAL A 108 6.51 -13.19 -10.10
N ASN A 109 6.28 -11.89 -10.30
CA ASN A 109 5.01 -11.36 -10.77
C ASN A 109 5.22 -10.55 -12.04
N GLY A 110 4.27 -10.61 -12.97
CA GLY A 110 4.23 -9.80 -14.17
C GLY A 110 2.82 -9.33 -14.49
N GLY A 111 2.69 -8.11 -15.00
CA GLY A 111 1.44 -7.45 -15.34
C GLY A 111 1.15 -6.25 -14.43
N MET A 112 -0.13 -5.95 -14.18
CA MET A 112 -0.53 -4.92 -13.21
C MET A 112 -0.38 -5.49 -11.79
N ILE A 113 0.80 -5.26 -11.21
CA ILE A 113 1.25 -5.89 -9.95
C ILE A 113 1.11 -4.93 -8.77
N SER A 114 1.05 -5.49 -7.57
CA SER A 114 1.20 -4.70 -6.35
C SER A 114 2.66 -4.26 -6.19
N THR A 115 2.89 -3.00 -5.83
CA THR A 115 4.25 -2.49 -5.58
C THR A 115 4.84 -3.08 -4.30
N THR A 116 6.17 -3.19 -4.24
CA THR A 116 6.87 -3.74 -3.07
C THR A 116 7.22 -2.66 -2.04
N GLN A 117 7.00 -1.39 -2.37
CA GLN A 117 7.42 -0.24 -1.58
C GLN A 117 6.83 -0.24 -0.16
N PHE A 118 5.50 -0.35 -0.02
CA PHE A 118 4.84 -0.26 1.30
C PHE A 118 3.78 -1.33 1.57
N ASN A 119 3.58 -2.28 0.68
CA ASN A 119 2.61 -3.36 0.90
C ASN A 119 2.89 -4.18 2.16
N PHE A 120 4.16 -4.26 2.57
CA PHE A 120 4.56 -4.94 3.79
C PHE A 120 4.04 -4.21 5.03
N GLN A 121 4.30 -2.91 5.12
CA GLN A 121 3.86 -2.03 6.19
C GLN A 121 2.34 -1.96 6.26
N GLU A 122 1.66 -1.87 5.10
CA GLU A 122 0.20 -1.87 5.02
C GLU A 122 -0.41 -3.16 5.59
N LYS A 123 0.17 -4.32 5.26
CA LYS A 123 -0.26 -5.61 5.82
C LYS A 123 0.01 -5.71 7.31
N PHE A 124 1.12 -5.15 7.77
CA PHE A 124 1.45 -5.14 9.19
C PHE A 124 0.49 -4.23 9.96
N TRP A 125 0.20 -3.03 9.47
CA TRP A 125 -0.81 -2.12 10.03
C TRP A 125 -2.18 -2.81 10.14
N GLY A 126 -2.66 -3.50 9.10
CA GLY A 126 -3.85 -4.36 9.14
C GLY A 126 -5.19 -3.63 9.15
N TYR A 127 -5.23 -2.31 9.32
CA TYR A 127 -6.44 -1.49 9.39
C TYR A 127 -6.61 -0.57 8.17
N ARG A 128 -6.26 -1.09 6.98
CA ARG A 128 -6.37 -0.35 5.71
C ARG A 128 -7.76 0.25 5.47
N TYR A 129 -8.81 -0.44 5.94
CA TYR A 129 -10.20 0.01 5.82
C TYR A 129 -10.57 1.14 6.80
N VAL A 130 -9.79 1.32 7.86
CA VAL A 130 -9.90 2.46 8.78
C VAL A 130 -9.11 3.63 8.23
N LEU A 131 -7.81 3.43 7.99
CA LEU A 131 -6.91 4.44 7.46
C LEU A 131 -5.82 3.77 6.62
N LYS A 132 -5.48 4.36 5.48
CA LYS A 132 -4.38 3.92 4.62
C LYS A 132 -3.06 3.85 5.40
N SER A 133 -2.12 2.99 4.93
CA SER A 133 -0.74 3.03 5.41
C SER A 133 -0.11 4.41 5.19
N PHE A 134 0.92 4.74 5.94
CA PHE A 134 1.56 6.05 5.90
C PHE A 134 1.97 6.47 4.48
N GLN A 135 2.68 5.61 3.77
CA GLN A 135 3.16 5.94 2.43
C GLN A 135 2.03 6.10 1.39
N ASP A 136 0.95 5.30 1.45
CA ASP A 136 -0.23 5.48 0.59
C ASP A 136 -1.00 6.76 0.94
N LEU A 137 -1.10 7.06 2.24
CA LEU A 137 -1.83 8.21 2.76
C LEU A 137 -1.17 9.51 2.29
N TYR A 138 0.13 9.64 2.50
CA TYR A 138 0.92 10.85 2.24
C TYR A 138 1.59 10.84 0.85
N LYS A 139 1.18 9.92 -0.05
CA LYS A 139 1.57 9.93 -1.48
C LYS A 139 3.06 9.73 -1.74
N PHE A 140 3.73 8.89 -0.97
CA PHE A 140 5.11 8.49 -1.24
C PHE A 140 5.23 7.56 -2.45
N GLY A 141 4.15 6.90 -2.87
CA GLY A 141 4.12 6.00 -4.02
C GLY A 141 2.73 5.47 -4.34
N SER A 142 2.65 4.56 -5.29
CA SER A 142 1.43 3.85 -5.66
C SER A 142 1.41 2.43 -5.11
N SER A 143 0.22 1.91 -4.78
CA SER A 143 0.06 0.54 -4.26
C SER A 143 0.09 -0.55 -5.34
N ALA A 144 -0.04 -0.18 -6.62
CA ALA A 144 0.04 -1.09 -7.76
C ALA A 144 0.50 -0.32 -9.01
N ASP A 145 1.14 -1.02 -9.94
CA ASP A 145 1.61 -0.46 -11.20
C ASP A 145 1.89 -1.58 -12.22
N LEU A 146 2.02 -1.22 -13.49
CA LEU A 146 2.31 -2.16 -14.57
C LEU A 146 3.82 -2.43 -14.65
N GLY A 147 4.22 -3.71 -14.60
CA GLY A 147 5.59 -4.13 -14.71
C GLY A 147 5.87 -5.52 -14.17
N ILE A 148 7.04 -5.72 -13.60
CA ILE A 148 7.53 -7.00 -13.07
C ILE A 148 8.13 -6.83 -11.69
N SER A 149 8.02 -7.86 -10.85
CA SER A 149 8.74 -7.96 -9.58
C SER A 149 9.23 -9.37 -9.34
N ALA A 150 10.32 -9.48 -8.62
CA ALA A 150 10.86 -10.75 -8.15
C ALA A 150 11.19 -10.65 -6.67
N ALA A 151 10.86 -11.68 -5.91
CA ALA A 151 11.24 -11.83 -4.51
C ALA A 151 11.95 -13.16 -4.31
N TYR A 152 12.98 -13.16 -3.48
CA TYR A 152 13.79 -14.32 -3.14
C TYR A 152 13.90 -14.49 -1.63
N LYS A 153 13.48 -15.66 -1.13
CA LYS A 153 13.66 -16.04 0.27
C LYS A 153 15.06 -16.67 0.44
N ALA A 154 16.05 -15.84 0.78
CA ALA A 154 17.44 -16.30 0.90
C ALA A 154 17.58 -17.31 2.04
N THR A 155 17.06 -16.96 3.22
CA THR A 155 17.02 -17.81 4.42
C THR A 155 15.63 -17.75 5.05
N ASP A 156 15.43 -18.39 6.20
CA ASP A 156 14.17 -18.29 6.94
C ASP A 156 13.96 -16.92 7.57
N TRP A 157 15.03 -16.17 7.81
CA TRP A 157 15.01 -14.85 8.44
C TRP A 157 15.30 -13.69 7.46
N LEU A 158 15.70 -13.96 6.19
CA LEU A 158 16.03 -12.93 5.22
C LEU A 158 15.35 -13.19 3.88
N SER A 159 14.65 -12.20 3.38
CA SER A 159 14.16 -12.14 2.00
C SER A 159 14.50 -10.79 1.36
N ALA A 160 14.71 -10.81 0.05
CA ALA A 160 14.93 -9.61 -0.75
C ALA A 160 13.92 -9.57 -1.91
N ASP A 161 13.60 -8.38 -2.37
CA ASP A 161 12.72 -8.16 -3.53
C ASP A 161 13.24 -7.03 -4.42
N ALA A 162 12.93 -7.15 -5.71
CA ALA A 162 13.18 -6.13 -6.71
C ALA A 162 11.94 -5.91 -7.55
N ILE A 163 11.74 -4.69 -8.02
CA ILE A 163 10.60 -4.30 -8.86
C ILE A 163 11.03 -3.33 -9.94
N ILE A 164 10.47 -3.50 -11.13
CA ILE A 164 10.58 -2.55 -12.26
C ILE A 164 9.16 -2.33 -12.78
N VAL A 165 8.68 -1.11 -12.71
CA VAL A 165 7.33 -0.72 -13.14
C VAL A 165 7.34 0.64 -13.84
N ASN A 166 6.22 1.02 -14.46
CA ASN A 166 6.11 2.29 -15.17
C ASN A 166 6.33 3.53 -14.28
N GLY A 167 5.84 3.54 -13.04
CA GLY A 167 6.05 4.63 -12.08
C GLY A 167 4.88 5.59 -11.91
N GLU A 168 3.89 5.62 -12.80
CA GLU A 168 2.70 6.48 -12.67
C GLU A 168 1.62 5.90 -11.76
N GLY A 169 1.65 4.59 -11.52
CA GLY A 169 0.66 3.87 -10.74
C GLY A 169 -0.58 3.44 -11.55
N TYR A 170 -1.30 2.45 -11.04
CA TYR A 170 -2.41 1.77 -11.72
C TYR A 170 -3.59 2.65 -12.14
N LYS A 171 -3.69 3.88 -11.63
CA LYS A 171 -4.77 4.83 -11.98
C LYS A 171 -4.44 5.71 -13.18
N LYS A 172 -3.24 5.60 -13.72
CA LYS A 172 -2.74 6.41 -14.82
C LYS A 172 -2.14 5.53 -15.90
N VAL A 173 -2.22 6.02 -17.14
CA VAL A 173 -1.52 5.43 -18.28
C VAL A 173 -0.12 6.03 -18.32
N GLN A 174 0.88 5.22 -18.67
CA GLN A 174 2.23 5.72 -18.85
C GLN A 174 2.28 6.80 -19.93
N LYS A 175 2.79 7.97 -19.56
CA LYS A 175 2.96 9.12 -20.45
C LYS A 175 4.43 9.45 -20.73
N GLY A 176 5.32 8.99 -19.87
CA GLY A 176 6.76 9.20 -19.95
C GLY A 176 7.52 8.00 -20.48
N THR A 177 8.84 8.15 -20.63
CA THR A 177 9.78 7.08 -21.00
C THR A 177 10.54 6.53 -19.80
N GLY A 178 10.33 7.12 -18.61
CA GLY A 178 10.98 6.70 -17.38
C GLY A 178 10.35 5.44 -16.78
N LEU A 179 11.15 4.69 -16.02
CA LEU A 179 10.70 3.54 -15.24
C LEU A 179 10.97 3.77 -13.76
N CYS A 180 10.21 3.08 -12.94
CA CYS A 180 10.44 3.03 -11.49
C CYS A 180 11.13 1.72 -11.12
N TYR A 181 12.26 1.83 -10.43
CA TYR A 181 13.05 0.72 -9.91
C TYR A 181 12.97 0.73 -8.39
N GLY A 182 12.84 -0.44 -7.80
CA GLY A 182 12.84 -0.58 -6.36
C GLY A 182 13.54 -1.84 -5.89
N LEU A 183 14.19 -1.73 -4.74
CA LEU A 183 14.81 -2.84 -4.03
C LEU A 183 14.34 -2.85 -2.59
N GLY A 184 14.04 -4.01 -2.06
CA GLY A 184 13.60 -4.20 -0.69
C GLY A 184 14.30 -5.38 -0.02
N ALA A 185 14.50 -5.27 1.28
CA ALA A 185 14.95 -6.37 2.12
C ALA A 185 14.05 -6.47 3.35
N THR A 186 13.66 -7.70 3.68
CA THR A 186 12.84 -7.99 4.88
C THR A 186 13.58 -9.00 5.74
N LEU A 187 13.76 -8.66 7.02
CA LEU A 187 14.41 -9.48 8.02
C LEU A 187 13.41 -9.88 9.10
N THR A 188 13.45 -11.15 9.49
CA THR A 188 12.68 -11.70 10.60
C THR A 188 13.62 -12.45 11.53
N PRO A 189 14.51 -11.74 12.25
CA PRO A 189 15.64 -12.35 12.97
C PRO A 189 15.19 -13.23 14.14
N VAL A 190 14.06 -12.91 14.74
CA VAL A 190 13.41 -13.70 15.79
C VAL A 190 11.89 -13.71 15.57
N LYS A 191 11.21 -14.65 16.20
CA LYS A 191 9.74 -14.76 16.11
C LYS A 191 9.07 -13.45 16.51
N GLY A 192 8.21 -12.95 15.63
CA GLY A 192 7.44 -11.71 15.83
C GLY A 192 8.16 -10.44 15.41
N LEU A 193 9.49 -10.37 15.41
CA LEU A 193 10.23 -9.17 14.98
C LEU A 193 10.39 -9.15 13.47
N GLN A 194 10.03 -8.04 12.85
CA GLN A 194 10.10 -7.81 11.42
C GLN A 194 10.76 -6.45 11.14
N VAL A 195 11.73 -6.43 10.27
CA VAL A 195 12.40 -5.21 9.80
C VAL A 195 12.31 -5.18 8.29
N ARG A 196 11.95 -4.05 7.69
CA ARG A 196 11.98 -3.86 6.24
C ARG A 196 12.72 -2.59 5.89
N LEU A 197 13.59 -2.71 4.90
CA LEU A 197 14.28 -1.61 4.25
C LEU A 197 13.85 -1.56 2.79
N TYR A 198 13.71 -0.36 2.25
CA TYR A 198 13.34 -0.13 0.85
C TYR A 198 14.08 1.08 0.31
N GLY A 199 14.52 0.98 -0.94
CA GLY A 199 15.02 2.09 -1.75
C GLY A 199 14.45 2.00 -3.16
N GLY A 200 14.02 3.14 -3.72
CA GLY A 200 13.42 3.18 -5.05
C GLY A 200 13.75 4.48 -5.78
N LEU A 201 13.89 4.37 -7.10
CA LEU A 201 14.12 5.48 -8.01
C LEU A 201 13.02 5.45 -9.09
N ASN A 202 12.23 6.50 -9.15
CA ASN A 202 11.28 6.72 -10.25
C ASN A 202 11.87 7.78 -11.19
N GLN A 203 12.17 7.38 -12.43
CA GLN A 203 12.77 8.25 -13.43
C GLN A 203 11.75 9.27 -13.94
N GLY A 204 12.14 10.53 -13.92
CA GLY A 204 11.41 11.62 -14.59
C GLY A 204 11.81 11.77 -16.06
N ALA A 205 11.23 12.74 -16.73
CA ALA A 205 11.56 13.07 -18.13
C ALA A 205 13.04 13.52 -18.30
N THR A 206 13.64 14.06 -17.24
CA THR A 206 15.05 14.44 -17.14
C THR A 206 15.63 13.89 -15.85
N ALA A 207 16.95 13.83 -15.73
CA ALA A 207 17.60 13.36 -14.50
C ALA A 207 17.21 14.19 -13.27
N ASP A 208 17.03 15.49 -13.43
CA ASP A 208 16.62 16.41 -12.37
C ASP A 208 15.14 16.26 -11.95
N ALA A 209 14.35 15.55 -12.76
CA ALA A 209 12.94 15.25 -12.47
C ALA A 209 12.73 13.89 -11.81
N ASN A 210 13.80 13.20 -11.42
CA ASN A 210 13.74 11.90 -10.74
C ASN A 210 13.12 12.03 -9.34
N THR A 211 12.47 10.95 -8.91
CA THR A 211 11.99 10.81 -7.53
C THR A 211 12.73 9.68 -6.83
N LEU A 212 13.43 10.00 -5.76
CA LEU A 212 14.07 9.03 -4.86
C LEU A 212 13.13 8.75 -3.68
N ASN A 213 12.92 7.49 -3.35
CA ASN A 213 12.19 7.06 -2.17
C ASN A 213 13.05 6.13 -1.32
N THR A 214 13.06 6.34 0.00
CA THR A 214 13.64 5.40 0.95
C THR A 214 12.68 5.20 2.12
N ALA A 215 12.67 3.98 2.66
CA ALA A 215 11.82 3.63 3.80
C ALA A 215 12.52 2.61 4.70
N ALA A 216 12.34 2.79 6.00
CA ALA A 216 12.71 1.82 7.02
C ALA A 216 11.51 1.55 7.91
N PHE A 217 11.27 0.28 8.21
CA PHE A 217 10.19 -0.18 9.08
C PHE A 217 10.72 -1.19 10.08
N VAL A 218 10.20 -1.12 11.29
CA VAL A 218 10.35 -2.14 12.32
C VAL A 218 8.99 -2.45 12.92
N GLY A 219 8.69 -3.73 13.11
CA GLY A 219 7.45 -4.16 13.73
C GLY A 219 7.67 -5.40 14.59
N TYR A 220 6.94 -5.46 15.69
CA TYR A 220 6.89 -6.65 16.55
C TYR A 220 5.45 -7.10 16.71
N LYS A 221 5.21 -8.39 16.53
CA LYS A 221 3.89 -8.98 16.64
C LYS A 221 3.92 -10.16 17.59
N ALA A 222 3.21 -10.02 18.71
CA ALA A 222 2.93 -11.06 19.69
C ALA A 222 1.44 -11.46 19.61
N ASP A 223 1.05 -12.47 20.37
CA ASP A 223 -0.35 -12.94 20.40
C ASP A 223 -1.28 -11.86 21.01
N ALA A 224 -0.82 -11.15 22.04
CA ALA A 224 -1.62 -10.14 22.73
C ALA A 224 -1.55 -8.75 22.10
N PHE A 225 -0.48 -8.42 21.35
CA PHE A 225 -0.29 -7.08 20.80
C PHE A 225 0.59 -7.06 19.56
N SER A 226 0.54 -5.95 18.83
CA SER A 226 1.50 -5.62 17.79
C SER A 226 1.93 -4.15 17.88
N LEU A 227 3.21 -3.90 17.60
CA LEU A 227 3.82 -2.56 17.56
C LEU A 227 4.49 -2.40 16.21
N GLY A 228 4.32 -1.25 15.56
CA GLY A 228 4.99 -0.94 14.30
C GLY A 228 5.44 0.50 14.28
N ALA A 229 6.61 0.75 13.67
CA ALA A 229 7.10 2.08 13.38
C ALA A 229 7.79 2.11 12.01
N GLU A 230 7.61 3.20 11.29
CA GLU A 230 8.25 3.41 9.99
C GLU A 230 8.75 4.85 9.85
N TYR A 231 9.87 5.02 9.15
CA TYR A 231 10.37 6.30 8.68
C TYR A 231 10.48 6.27 7.16
N ASN A 232 10.05 7.35 6.52
CA ASN A 232 9.96 7.45 5.07
C ASN A 232 10.56 8.78 4.61
N TYR A 233 11.32 8.74 3.52
CA TYR A 233 11.89 9.91 2.85
C TYR A 233 11.64 9.84 1.35
N MET A 234 11.27 10.97 0.78
CA MET A 234 11.09 11.15 -0.66
C MET A 234 11.75 12.47 -1.08
N ASP A 235 12.53 12.41 -2.15
CA ASP A 235 13.01 13.58 -2.87
C ASP A 235 12.43 13.53 -4.29
N LYS A 236 11.50 14.41 -4.58
CA LYS A 236 10.86 14.51 -5.88
C LYS A 236 11.33 15.79 -6.57
N ALA A 237 12.30 15.67 -7.47
CA ALA A 237 12.83 16.80 -8.22
C ALA A 237 13.28 17.96 -7.30
N GLY A 238 13.98 17.64 -6.20
CA GLY A 238 14.41 18.64 -5.21
C GLY A 238 13.34 19.02 -4.16
N SER A 239 12.10 18.62 -4.35
CA SER A 239 11.04 18.77 -3.32
C SER A 239 11.09 17.61 -2.33
N LYS A 240 11.54 17.90 -1.12
CA LYS A 240 11.76 16.89 -0.08
C LYS A 240 10.53 16.73 0.81
N GLN A 241 10.17 15.49 1.08
CA GLN A 241 9.15 15.09 2.04
C GLN A 241 9.68 13.94 2.88
N SER A 242 9.48 14.00 4.18
CA SER A 242 9.81 12.90 5.09
C SER A 242 8.74 12.77 6.14
N GLY A 243 8.79 11.70 6.92
CA GLY A 243 7.89 11.53 8.03
C GLY A 243 7.95 10.14 8.61
N TYR A 244 7.25 9.96 9.71
CA TYR A 244 7.17 8.68 10.40
C TYR A 244 5.75 8.37 10.83
N SER A 245 5.50 7.08 11.00
CA SER A 245 4.30 6.54 11.62
C SER A 245 4.69 5.58 12.73
N ALA A 246 4.00 5.65 13.85
CA ALA A 246 4.11 4.69 14.94
C ALA A 246 2.72 4.24 15.34
N TYR A 247 2.53 2.92 15.53
CA TYR A 247 1.21 2.38 15.85
C TYR A 247 1.30 1.14 16.72
N ALA A 248 0.23 0.94 17.48
CA ALA A 248 0.03 -0.19 18.34
C ALA A 248 -1.36 -0.79 18.17
N THR A 249 -1.46 -2.10 18.35
CA THR A 249 -2.72 -2.83 18.46
C THR A 249 -2.63 -3.74 19.66
N VAL A 250 -3.69 -3.81 20.47
CA VAL A 250 -3.82 -4.73 21.61
C VAL A 250 -5.07 -5.59 21.41
N ASN A 251 -4.92 -6.88 21.52
CA ASN A 251 -6.01 -7.85 21.46
C ASN A 251 -6.62 -7.95 22.88
N VAL A 252 -7.78 -7.34 23.10
CA VAL A 252 -8.43 -7.33 24.42
C VAL A 252 -9.45 -8.44 24.58
N ALA A 253 -9.94 -9.00 23.46
CA ALA A 253 -10.79 -10.19 23.40
C ALA A 253 -10.66 -10.84 22.01
N ASP A 254 -11.17 -12.05 21.82
CA ASP A 254 -11.08 -12.80 20.55
C ASP A 254 -11.65 -12.05 19.34
N ASN A 255 -12.65 -11.21 19.59
CA ASN A 255 -13.32 -10.43 18.57
C ASN A 255 -13.04 -8.92 18.68
N THR A 256 -12.21 -8.45 19.63
CA THR A 256 -12.04 -7.04 19.95
C THR A 256 -10.57 -6.67 20.04
N ASN A 257 -10.18 -5.67 19.26
CA ASN A 257 -8.84 -5.08 19.30
C ASN A 257 -8.96 -3.58 19.56
N LEU A 258 -8.08 -3.04 20.40
CA LEU A 258 -7.83 -1.61 20.50
C LEU A 258 -6.63 -1.26 19.63
N TYR A 259 -6.66 -0.09 19.00
CA TYR A 259 -5.54 0.39 18.21
C TYR A 259 -5.34 1.88 18.35
N ALA A 260 -4.10 2.30 18.21
CA ALA A 260 -3.70 3.70 18.12
C ALA A 260 -2.60 3.86 17.07
N ARG A 261 -2.56 5.02 16.41
CA ARG A 261 -1.52 5.39 15.46
C ARG A 261 -1.25 6.89 15.53
N TRP A 262 0.02 7.23 15.41
CA TRP A 262 0.53 8.58 15.27
C TRP A 262 1.31 8.70 13.97
N ASP A 263 1.01 9.71 13.19
CA ASP A 263 1.74 10.08 11.97
C ASP A 263 2.30 11.48 12.13
N GLU A 264 3.50 11.70 11.62
CA GLU A 264 4.08 13.03 11.49
C GLU A 264 4.75 13.18 10.13
N VAL A 265 4.43 14.26 9.43
CA VAL A 265 4.92 14.55 8.07
C VAL A 265 5.63 15.90 8.07
N PHE A 266 6.81 15.91 7.50
CA PHE A 266 7.63 17.07 7.22
C PHE A 266 7.70 17.25 5.70
N ALA A 267 7.04 18.24 5.16
CA ALA A 267 6.97 18.46 3.72
C ALA A 267 7.46 19.84 3.34
N GLY A 268 8.30 19.92 2.34
CA GLY A 268 8.73 21.18 1.72
C GLY A 268 7.58 21.94 1.06
N ASN A 269 6.52 21.23 0.61
CA ASN A 269 5.35 21.73 -0.08
C ASN A 269 4.05 21.28 0.59
N THR A 270 2.93 21.90 0.20
CA THR A 270 1.59 21.50 0.66
C THR A 270 1.26 20.06 0.28
N VAL A 271 0.82 19.28 1.25
CA VAL A 271 0.32 17.91 1.06
C VAL A 271 -1.21 17.97 1.08
N SER A 272 -1.88 17.23 0.19
CA SER A 272 -3.34 17.12 0.24
C SER A 272 -3.77 16.50 1.58
N ASP A 273 -4.83 17.02 2.20
CA ASP A 273 -5.38 16.51 3.45
C ASP A 273 -5.70 15.01 3.31
N PRO A 274 -5.02 14.12 4.03
CA PRO A 274 -5.21 12.70 3.87
C PRO A 274 -6.45 12.18 4.59
N LEU A 275 -6.96 12.89 5.58
CA LEU A 275 -8.12 12.49 6.35
C LEU A 275 -9.43 12.91 5.68
N ARG A 276 -9.39 13.93 4.82
CA ARG A 276 -10.54 14.40 4.03
C ARG A 276 -10.36 14.10 2.55
N PRO A 277 -10.94 13.00 2.03
CA PRO A 277 -10.78 12.60 0.63
C PRO A 277 -11.36 13.57 -0.40
N SER A 278 -12.28 14.42 -0.02
CA SER A 278 -13.06 15.29 -0.91
C SER A 278 -12.71 16.76 -0.76
N GLY A 279 -11.54 17.18 -1.25
CA GLY A 279 -11.32 18.58 -1.62
C GLY A 279 -11.12 19.58 -0.51
N SER A 280 -10.94 19.18 0.73
CA SER A 280 -10.58 20.07 1.82
C SER A 280 -9.13 20.55 1.70
N SER A 281 -8.87 21.71 2.29
CA SER A 281 -7.59 22.42 2.22
C SER A 281 -6.37 21.52 2.34
N PRO A 282 -5.36 21.69 1.49
CA PRO A 282 -4.12 20.91 1.58
C PRO A 282 -3.49 21.10 2.96
N LEU A 283 -2.98 20.00 3.54
CA LEU A 283 -2.14 20.09 4.72
C LEU A 283 -0.96 21.01 4.43
N LYS A 284 -0.86 22.05 5.19
CA LYS A 284 0.33 22.89 5.17
C LYS A 284 1.48 22.10 5.78
N ARG A 285 2.71 22.48 5.39
CA ARG A 285 3.98 21.94 5.89
C ARG A 285 3.89 21.54 7.36
N ASP A 286 4.49 20.42 7.69
CA ASP A 286 4.65 19.96 9.08
C ASP A 286 3.32 19.72 9.79
N SER A 287 2.71 18.60 9.49
CA SER A 287 1.45 18.16 10.08
C SER A 287 1.61 16.85 10.83
N ALA A 288 0.79 16.68 11.85
CA ALA A 288 0.67 15.42 12.55
C ALA A 288 -0.78 14.94 12.56
N ALA A 289 -0.97 13.64 12.64
CA ALA A 289 -2.28 13.03 12.79
C ALA A 289 -2.25 11.93 13.84
N ALA A 290 -3.29 11.88 14.66
CA ALA A 290 -3.51 10.82 15.62
C ALA A 290 -4.82 10.09 15.31
N ILE A 291 -4.84 8.79 15.53
CA ILE A 291 -6.05 7.97 15.50
C ILE A 291 -6.04 7.02 16.69
N VAL A 292 -7.18 6.90 17.34
CA VAL A 292 -7.44 5.92 18.40
C VAL A 292 -8.79 5.29 18.15
N GLY A 293 -8.89 3.97 18.27
CA GLY A 293 -10.14 3.28 18.03
C GLY A 293 -10.16 1.85 18.54
N ALA A 294 -11.31 1.23 18.38
CA ALA A 294 -11.54 -0.17 18.63
C ALA A 294 -12.04 -0.86 17.36
N GLN A 295 -11.67 -2.10 17.14
CA GLN A 295 -12.23 -2.95 16.09
C GLN A 295 -13.00 -4.10 16.71
N PHE A 296 -14.21 -4.31 16.22
CA PHE A 296 -15.06 -5.45 16.55
C PHE A 296 -15.23 -6.33 15.31
N LYS A 297 -14.96 -7.63 15.46
CA LYS A 297 -15.26 -8.63 14.43
C LYS A 297 -16.70 -9.11 14.65
N VAL A 298 -17.55 -8.97 13.63
CA VAL A 298 -18.92 -9.44 13.63
C VAL A 298 -19.01 -10.65 12.71
N GLY A 299 -18.88 -11.83 13.29
CA GLY A 299 -18.73 -13.08 12.53
C GLY A 299 -17.41 -13.13 11.75
N LYS A 300 -17.43 -13.82 10.62
CA LYS A 300 -16.22 -14.11 9.81
C LYS A 300 -15.85 -12.98 8.85
N TYR A 301 -16.83 -12.23 8.37
CA TYR A 301 -16.69 -11.40 7.18
C TYR A 301 -16.80 -9.90 7.44
N ILE A 302 -17.30 -9.50 8.61
CA ILE A 302 -17.58 -8.10 8.91
C ILE A 302 -16.67 -7.61 10.04
N LYS A 303 -16.18 -6.38 9.90
CA LYS A 303 -15.49 -5.65 10.96
C LYS A 303 -16.11 -4.27 11.07
N VAL A 304 -16.29 -3.80 12.29
CA VAL A 304 -16.74 -2.44 12.61
C VAL A 304 -15.70 -1.80 13.52
N ALA A 305 -15.32 -0.56 13.24
CA ALA A 305 -14.26 0.11 13.96
C ALA A 305 -14.60 1.58 14.23
N PRO A 306 -15.27 1.87 15.37
CA PRO A 306 -15.36 3.23 15.87
C PRO A 306 -13.97 3.77 16.18
N ASN A 307 -13.74 5.02 15.75
CA ASN A 307 -12.45 5.69 15.98
C ASN A 307 -12.60 7.20 15.99
N VAL A 308 -11.67 7.86 16.67
CA VAL A 308 -11.53 9.31 16.68
C VAL A 308 -10.19 9.65 16.02
N ARG A 309 -10.22 10.68 15.19
CA ARG A 309 -9.04 11.18 14.49
C ARG A 309 -8.83 12.65 14.86
N MET A 310 -7.58 13.00 15.08
CA MET A 310 -7.16 14.38 15.26
C MET A 310 -6.08 14.69 14.23
N GLN A 311 -6.24 15.79 13.53
CA GLN A 311 -5.22 16.30 12.63
C GLN A 311 -4.76 17.65 13.15
N MET A 312 -3.44 17.82 13.18
CA MET A 312 -2.76 19.02 13.67
C MET A 312 -2.01 19.68 12.55
N ASP A 313 -2.42 20.88 12.15
CA ASP A 313 -1.60 21.75 11.32
C ASP A 313 -0.62 22.50 12.25
N ARG A 314 0.62 22.02 12.29
CA ARG A 314 1.64 22.61 13.18
C ARG A 314 2.01 24.05 12.83
N LYS A 315 1.70 24.48 11.63
CA LYS A 315 2.04 25.82 11.17
C LYS A 315 0.90 26.82 11.38
N ALA A 316 -0.33 26.42 11.13
CA ALA A 316 -1.51 27.26 11.31
C ALA A 316 -2.06 27.21 12.75
N GLY A 317 -1.65 26.21 13.55
CA GLY A 317 -2.16 26.01 14.91
C GLY A 317 -3.61 25.53 14.98
N ASN A 318 -4.21 25.16 13.86
CA ASN A 318 -5.59 24.69 13.79
C ASN A 318 -5.62 23.16 13.87
N ASN A 319 -6.41 22.65 14.79
CA ASN A 319 -6.66 21.20 14.92
C ASN A 319 -8.05 20.87 14.39
N THR A 320 -8.17 19.75 13.68
CA THR A 320 -9.46 19.18 13.32
C THR A 320 -9.70 17.89 14.12
N TYR A 321 -10.94 17.65 14.48
CA TYR A 321 -11.37 16.50 15.25
C TYR A 321 -12.54 15.82 14.55
N GLU A 322 -12.39 14.54 14.25
CA GLU A 322 -13.40 13.79 13.51
C GLU A 322 -13.65 12.44 14.19
N GLY A 323 -14.92 12.05 14.24
CA GLY A 323 -15.35 10.73 14.65
C GLY A 323 -15.74 9.88 13.46
N TYR A 324 -15.36 8.62 13.49
CA TYR A 324 -15.66 7.64 12.45
C TYR A 324 -16.23 6.36 13.04
N VAL A 325 -17.18 5.77 12.34
CA VAL A 325 -17.51 4.36 12.46
C VAL A 325 -17.16 3.71 11.13
N SER A 326 -15.92 3.22 11.03
CA SER A 326 -15.45 2.53 9.83
C SER A 326 -15.96 1.10 9.79
N TRP A 327 -16.26 0.59 8.60
CA TRP A 327 -16.70 -0.78 8.42
C TRP A 327 -15.97 -1.46 7.25
N TYR A 328 -15.86 -2.77 7.37
CA TYR A 328 -15.27 -3.65 6.36
C TYR A 328 -16.17 -4.87 6.19
N PHE A 329 -16.38 -5.24 4.94
CA PHE A 329 -16.92 -6.53 4.55
C PHE A 329 -15.93 -7.18 3.58
N GLY A 330 -15.64 -8.48 3.75
CA GLY A 330 -14.75 -9.19 2.84
C GLY A 330 -14.91 -10.70 2.90
N LEU A 331 -14.81 -11.33 1.70
CA LEU A 331 -14.80 -12.76 1.48
C LEU A 331 -13.37 -13.30 1.35
#